data_a004f3284187dfd2fc2e26c2b906c3eb
#
_entry.id   a004f3284187dfd2fc2e26c2b906c3eb
#
_cell.length_a   1.000
_cell.length_b   1.000
_cell.length_c   1.000
_cell.angle_alpha   90.00
_cell.angle_beta   90.00
_cell.angle_gamma   90.00
#
_symmetry.space_group_name_H-M   'P 1'
#
loop_
_entity.id
_entity.type
_entity.pdbx_description
1 polymer ?
#
loop_
_entity_poly.entity_id
_entity_poly.type
_entity_poly.pdbx_seq_one_letter_code
_entity_poly.pdbx_strand_id
1 'polypeptide(L)'
;MKRNSILIALTLLTASTAWAEEVPKDTIKVVDVEEVLVIASPKENRKLRELPTASTLLSQHDMQANQVTNLKGLTALVPNLFIPDYGSRLTSAIYIRGIGSRINTPSVGLYVDNVPYIDKSAFDFNYADIERIDVLRGPQGTLYGRNTMGGLIRVHTKSPFSYQGTDLRLSAGTYGNYNASVTHYHRMSEQFAFSVGGFYEHADGFFKNSALNNKKIDRSNAGGGRIRSIYLPTENLKLDFNVNYEYSDQGGYPYFYTGKVNEEERKEDTRKDKIGLISYNDESSYYRSLLNASVNIEYQAQNFILSAVTGYQHLKDRMFLDQDFTEKDIFNLEQKQKLNTISEEIVFKSKPGRRWQWATGAFGFYQWLHTSGPVLFKRQGVEEMIEDKANENFPNSPMAPSMKMTINNETLNIGGSFDTPSLSGAIYHQSTFNDLFVKGLSATVGLRLDYEKTSMKYRSISEPIDFDFSISMQRPLLNLSDQHMKAPSTFIGKLSNDYLQLLPKFALQYE
;
A
#
# COMPACT_ATOMS: atom_id res chain seq x y z
N MET A 1 42.36 2.03 12.40
CA MET A 1 41.46 0.93 12.78
C MET A 1 40.57 0.35 11.67
N LYS A 2 40.64 0.79 10.40
CA LYS A 2 39.77 0.29 9.27
C LYS A 2 40.37 -0.83 8.43
N ARG A 3 41.63 -1.26 8.66
CA ARG A 3 42.32 -2.27 7.83
C ARG A 3 42.22 -3.68 8.38
N ASN A 4 41.89 -3.84 9.67
CA ASN A 4 41.85 -5.16 10.31
C ASN A 4 40.46 -5.82 10.24
N SER A 5 39.40 -5.03 10.02
CA SER A 5 38.02 -5.56 9.91
C SER A 5 37.77 -6.28 8.57
N ILE A 6 38.46 -5.87 7.51
CA ILE A 6 38.33 -6.52 6.19
C ILE A 6 39.06 -7.90 6.17
N LEU A 7 40.14 -8.02 6.91
CA LEU A 7 40.87 -9.31 7.01
C LEU A 7 40.06 -10.37 7.80
N ILE A 8 39.28 -9.97 8.80
CA ILE A 8 38.45 -10.91 9.56
C ILE A 8 37.27 -11.39 8.73
N ALA A 9 36.71 -10.56 7.86
CA ALA A 9 35.63 -10.96 6.94
C ALA A 9 36.14 -11.94 5.86
N LEU A 10 37.37 -11.75 5.37
CA LEU A 10 37.99 -12.66 4.38
C LEU A 10 38.39 -14.01 4.97
N THR A 11 38.82 -14.06 6.24
CA THR A 11 39.18 -15.32 6.91
C THR A 11 37.97 -16.16 7.30
N LEU A 12 36.79 -15.56 7.52
CA LEU A 12 35.54 -16.30 7.71
C LEU A 12 34.99 -16.92 6.42
N LEU A 13 35.29 -16.35 5.25
CA LEU A 13 34.90 -16.93 3.96
C LEU A 13 35.77 -18.13 3.56
N THR A 14 37.00 -18.23 4.04
CA THR A 14 37.91 -19.35 3.67
C THR A 14 37.79 -20.57 4.59
N ALA A 15 37.15 -20.43 5.75
CA ALA A 15 36.96 -21.54 6.69
C ALA A 15 35.79 -22.48 6.33
N SER A 16 34.95 -22.10 5.36
CA SER A 16 33.74 -22.87 4.98
C SER A 16 34.00 -23.87 3.82
N THR A 17 35.18 -23.92 3.24
CA THR A 17 35.46 -24.82 2.08
C THR A 17 36.03 -26.17 2.43
N ALA A 18 36.19 -26.52 3.71
CA ALA A 18 36.90 -27.74 4.13
C ALA A 18 36.00 -28.93 4.50
N TRP A 19 34.70 -28.85 4.33
CA TRP A 19 33.78 -29.98 4.59
C TRP A 19 32.75 -30.13 3.48
N ALA A 20 33.22 -30.38 2.26
CA ALA A 20 32.40 -30.93 1.19
C ALA A 20 32.62 -32.44 1.17
N GLU A 21 31.80 -33.18 1.88
CA GLU A 21 31.64 -34.60 1.73
C GLU A 21 30.99 -34.86 0.37
N GLU A 22 31.59 -35.74 -0.45
CA GLU A 22 31.03 -36.11 -1.75
C GLU A 22 29.63 -36.72 -1.57
N VAL A 23 28.62 -35.96 -1.92
CA VAL A 23 27.24 -36.45 -2.01
C VAL A 23 27.15 -37.36 -3.25
N PRO A 24 26.65 -38.60 -3.11
CA PRO A 24 26.44 -39.48 -4.26
C PRO A 24 25.56 -38.78 -5.29
N LYS A 25 25.94 -38.91 -6.57
CA LYS A 25 25.12 -38.47 -7.71
C LYS A 25 23.86 -39.32 -7.80
N ASP A 26 22.90 -39.10 -6.88
CA ASP A 26 21.54 -39.47 -7.16
C ASP A 26 20.95 -38.37 -8.04
N THR A 27 20.59 -38.75 -9.23
CA THR A 27 19.84 -37.96 -10.17
C THR A 27 18.57 -37.46 -9.48
N ILE A 28 18.64 -36.23 -8.96
CA ILE A 28 17.43 -35.50 -8.57
C ILE A 28 16.63 -35.41 -9.87
N LYS A 29 15.57 -36.21 -9.99
CA LYS A 29 14.52 -35.93 -10.95
C LYS A 29 14.07 -34.53 -10.59
N VAL A 30 14.40 -33.57 -11.44
CA VAL A 30 13.75 -32.28 -11.47
C VAL A 30 12.29 -32.61 -11.78
N VAL A 31 11.51 -32.82 -10.74
CA VAL A 31 10.06 -32.84 -10.86
C VAL A 31 9.73 -31.41 -11.20
N ASP A 32 9.26 -31.24 -12.43
CA ASP A 32 8.81 -29.95 -12.93
C ASP A 32 7.76 -29.42 -11.95
N VAL A 33 8.15 -28.45 -11.11
CA VAL A 33 7.33 -27.93 -10.01
C VAL A 33 6.12 -27.15 -10.55
N GLU A 34 6.00 -27.02 -11.87
CA GLU A 34 4.85 -26.40 -12.54
C GLU A 34 3.53 -27.18 -12.40
N GLU A 35 3.59 -28.46 -12.00
CA GLU A 35 2.39 -29.28 -11.79
C GLU A 35 2.03 -29.58 -10.32
N VAL A 36 2.77 -29.04 -9.37
CA VAL A 36 2.34 -29.14 -7.97
C VAL A 36 1.03 -28.39 -7.85
N LEU A 37 -0.01 -29.12 -7.48
CA LEU A 37 -1.36 -28.65 -7.18
C LEU A 37 -1.33 -27.29 -6.48
N VAL A 38 -1.34 -26.22 -7.25
CA VAL A 38 -1.57 -24.89 -6.76
C VAL A 38 -3.05 -24.86 -6.39
N ILE A 39 -3.35 -25.36 -5.18
CA ILE A 39 -4.65 -25.17 -4.59
C ILE A 39 -4.74 -23.66 -4.42
N ALA A 40 -5.58 -23.11 -5.25
CA ALA A 40 -5.92 -21.74 -5.23
C ALA A 40 -6.36 -21.35 -3.82
N SER A 41 -6.52 -20.28 -3.31
CA SER A 41 -7.07 -19.69 -2.11
C SER A 41 -8.00 -20.62 -1.29
N PRO A 42 -8.17 -20.41 0.02
CA PRO A 42 -9.22 -21.05 0.82
C PRO A 42 -10.61 -20.96 0.22
N LYS A 43 -10.85 -19.94 -0.63
CA LYS A 43 -12.15 -19.65 -1.27
C LYS A 43 -12.42 -20.42 -2.57
N GLU A 44 -11.40 -21.05 -3.16
CA GLU A 44 -11.49 -21.67 -4.48
C GLU A 44 -11.20 -23.16 -4.41
N ASN A 45 -11.92 -23.96 -5.22
CA ASN A 45 -11.77 -25.41 -5.31
C ASN A 45 -11.10 -25.84 -6.62
N ARG A 46 -10.81 -24.89 -7.51
CA ARG A 46 -10.25 -25.12 -8.84
C ARG A 46 -8.82 -24.65 -8.91
N LYS A 47 -8.06 -25.23 -9.84
CA LYS A 47 -6.74 -24.72 -10.20
C LYS A 47 -6.89 -23.31 -10.81
N LEU A 48 -5.91 -22.45 -10.60
CA LEU A 48 -5.99 -21.08 -11.10
C LEU A 48 -6.19 -21.02 -12.62
N ARG A 49 -5.57 -21.94 -13.38
CA ARG A 49 -5.73 -22.05 -14.84
C ARG A 49 -7.17 -22.43 -15.28
N GLU A 50 -7.93 -23.02 -14.38
CA GLU A 50 -9.32 -23.45 -14.63
C GLU A 50 -10.33 -22.37 -14.26
N LEU A 51 -9.88 -21.21 -13.74
CA LEU A 51 -10.77 -20.10 -13.41
C LEU A 51 -11.12 -19.31 -14.68
N PRO A 52 -12.39 -18.90 -14.86
CA PRO A 52 -12.83 -18.08 -15.99
C PRO A 52 -12.35 -16.61 -15.83
N THR A 53 -11.07 -16.43 -15.53
CA THR A 53 -10.46 -15.12 -15.25
C THR A 53 -9.07 -15.08 -15.85
N ALA A 54 -8.77 -13.99 -16.57
CA ALA A 54 -7.41 -13.78 -17.08
C ALA A 54 -6.44 -13.64 -15.90
N SER A 55 -5.48 -14.53 -15.79
CA SER A 55 -4.50 -14.56 -14.72
C SER A 55 -3.07 -14.54 -15.25
N THR A 56 -2.16 -13.98 -14.46
CA THR A 56 -0.71 -14.09 -14.65
C THR A 56 -0.12 -14.65 -13.38
N LEU A 57 0.65 -15.71 -13.52
CA LEU A 57 1.39 -16.34 -12.44
C LEU A 57 2.85 -15.96 -12.59
N LEU A 58 3.47 -15.47 -11.54
CA LEU A 58 4.89 -15.16 -11.48
C LEU A 58 5.51 -16.03 -10.40
N SER A 59 6.38 -16.93 -10.81
CA SER A 59 7.17 -17.77 -9.90
C SER A 59 8.29 -16.96 -9.25
N GLN A 60 8.90 -17.53 -8.21
CA GLN A 60 10.11 -16.95 -7.64
C GLN A 60 11.23 -16.81 -8.69
N HIS A 61 11.37 -17.79 -9.59
CA HIS A 61 12.34 -17.74 -10.68
C HIS A 61 12.10 -16.56 -11.61
N ASP A 62 10.83 -16.30 -12.02
CA ASP A 62 10.49 -15.17 -12.88
C ASP A 62 10.83 -13.83 -12.22
N MET A 63 10.52 -13.70 -10.93
CA MET A 63 10.83 -12.50 -10.16
C MET A 63 12.34 -12.29 -10.02
N GLN A 64 13.11 -13.35 -9.78
CA GLN A 64 14.57 -13.28 -9.66
C GLN A 64 15.24 -12.96 -10.99
N ALA A 65 14.84 -13.64 -12.07
CA ALA A 65 15.40 -13.42 -13.41
C ALA A 65 15.16 -11.99 -13.90
N ASN A 66 14.07 -11.37 -13.50
CA ASN A 66 13.71 -9.98 -13.85
C ASN A 66 14.02 -8.97 -12.74
N GLN A 67 14.72 -9.37 -11.68
CA GLN A 67 15.12 -8.52 -10.55
C GLN A 67 13.94 -7.76 -9.90
N VAL A 68 12.77 -8.38 -9.83
CA VAL A 68 11.60 -7.81 -9.15
C VAL A 68 11.78 -7.99 -7.65
N THR A 69 11.98 -6.89 -6.94
CA THR A 69 12.19 -6.86 -5.48
C THR A 69 10.99 -6.30 -4.72
N ASN A 70 10.04 -5.67 -5.42
CA ASN A 70 8.85 -5.08 -4.83
C ASN A 70 7.64 -5.19 -5.80
N LEU A 71 6.45 -4.87 -5.31
CA LEU A 71 5.23 -4.94 -6.13
C LEU A 71 5.23 -4.01 -7.34
N LYS A 72 5.89 -2.86 -7.27
CA LYS A 72 5.97 -1.91 -8.40
C LYS A 72 6.64 -2.52 -9.62
N GLY A 73 7.65 -3.39 -9.41
CA GLY A 73 8.33 -4.12 -10.48
C GLY A 73 7.43 -5.05 -11.28
N LEU A 74 6.28 -5.47 -10.76
CA LEU A 74 5.31 -6.29 -11.49
C LEU A 74 4.74 -5.59 -12.73
N THR A 75 4.73 -4.26 -12.76
CA THR A 75 4.27 -3.47 -13.91
C THR A 75 4.97 -3.87 -15.21
N ALA A 76 6.25 -4.24 -15.14
CA ALA A 76 7.04 -4.66 -16.31
C ALA A 76 6.68 -6.06 -16.81
N LEU A 77 6.11 -6.92 -15.99
CA LEU A 77 5.90 -8.33 -16.27
C LEU A 77 4.43 -8.70 -16.52
N VAL A 78 3.50 -7.95 -15.93
CA VAL A 78 2.08 -8.30 -15.97
C VAL A 78 1.35 -7.40 -16.97
N PRO A 79 0.76 -7.96 -18.05
CA PRO A 79 0.02 -7.18 -19.02
C PRO A 79 -1.16 -6.43 -18.38
N ASN A 80 -1.34 -5.16 -18.75
CA ASN A 80 -2.40 -4.28 -18.25
C ASN A 80 -2.38 -4.02 -16.73
N LEU A 81 -1.29 -4.32 -16.03
CA LEU A 81 -1.03 -3.89 -14.66
C LEU A 81 -0.16 -2.62 -14.71
N PHE A 82 -0.53 -1.62 -13.95
CA PHE A 82 0.24 -0.40 -13.78
C PHE A 82 0.25 0.03 -12.32
N ILE A 83 1.45 0.13 -11.74
CA ILE A 83 1.68 0.57 -10.36
C ILE A 83 2.64 1.76 -10.43
N PRO A 84 2.12 3.00 -10.51
CA PRO A 84 2.96 4.19 -10.58
C PRO A 84 3.67 4.44 -9.26
N ASP A 85 4.83 5.07 -9.35
CA ASP A 85 5.53 5.63 -8.19
C ASP A 85 5.19 7.11 -8.04
N TYR A 86 4.60 7.48 -6.92
CA TYR A 86 4.26 8.87 -6.58
C TYR A 86 5.25 9.50 -5.61
N GLY A 87 6.42 8.89 -5.45
CA GLY A 87 7.50 9.43 -4.63
C GLY A 87 7.52 8.95 -3.19
N SER A 88 6.54 8.15 -2.75
CA SER A 88 6.56 7.50 -1.44
C SER A 88 5.69 6.25 -1.39
N ARG A 89 5.86 5.44 -0.33
CA ARG A 89 5.02 4.25 -0.08
C ARG A 89 3.59 4.60 0.36
N LEU A 90 3.32 5.81 0.81
CA LEU A 90 1.99 6.26 1.21
C LEU A 90 1.00 6.26 0.04
N THR A 91 1.46 6.63 -1.14
CA THR A 91 0.61 6.86 -2.32
C THR A 91 0.62 5.70 -3.30
N SER A 92 0.70 4.46 -2.80
CA SER A 92 0.59 3.29 -3.65
C SER A 92 -0.79 3.22 -4.31
N ALA A 93 -0.81 3.18 -5.62
CA ALA A 93 -2.02 2.99 -6.42
C ALA A 93 -1.78 1.84 -7.40
N ILE A 94 -2.77 0.98 -7.56
CA ILE A 94 -2.69 -0.17 -8.46
C ILE A 94 -3.81 -0.06 -9.46
N TYR A 95 -3.46 -0.16 -10.74
CA TYR A 95 -4.39 -0.12 -11.87
C TYR A 95 -4.32 -1.43 -12.64
N ILE A 96 -5.47 -2.04 -12.90
CA ILE A 96 -5.60 -3.17 -13.81
C ILE A 96 -6.60 -2.80 -14.89
N ARG A 97 -6.19 -2.86 -16.17
CA ARG A 97 -7.03 -2.44 -17.32
C ARG A 97 -7.57 -1.01 -17.19
N GLY A 98 -6.79 -0.10 -16.61
CA GLY A 98 -7.17 1.28 -16.34
C GLY A 98 -8.08 1.48 -15.11
N ILE A 99 -8.56 0.41 -14.49
CA ILE A 99 -9.38 0.50 -13.27
C ILE A 99 -8.45 0.56 -12.06
N GLY A 100 -8.45 1.68 -11.36
CA GLY A 100 -7.62 1.94 -10.20
C GLY A 100 -8.05 3.20 -9.48
N SER A 101 -7.43 3.50 -8.32
CA SER A 101 -7.71 4.71 -7.55
C SER A 101 -6.45 5.22 -6.86
N ARG A 102 -6.14 6.50 -7.06
CA ARG A 102 -5.04 7.18 -6.37
C ARG A 102 -5.47 7.71 -4.99
N ILE A 103 -6.64 8.30 -4.90
CA ILE A 103 -7.09 9.08 -3.73
C ILE A 103 -7.98 8.26 -2.82
N ASN A 104 -8.95 7.56 -3.39
CA ASN A 104 -9.95 6.79 -2.66
C ASN A 104 -9.46 5.39 -2.28
N THR A 105 -10.36 4.56 -1.78
CA THR A 105 -10.11 3.15 -1.51
C THR A 105 -9.59 2.43 -2.76
N PRO A 106 -8.68 1.45 -2.63
CA PRO A 106 -8.12 0.75 -3.78
C PRO A 106 -9.21 0.00 -4.55
N SER A 107 -9.02 -0.09 -5.88
CA SER A 107 -9.91 -0.87 -6.77
C SER A 107 -9.34 -2.24 -7.13
N VAL A 108 -8.11 -2.51 -6.72
CA VAL A 108 -7.42 -3.80 -6.86
C VAL A 108 -7.09 -4.30 -5.47
N GLY A 109 -7.54 -5.51 -5.15
CA GLY A 109 -7.29 -6.15 -3.86
C GLY A 109 -5.88 -6.69 -3.76
N LEU A 110 -5.34 -6.69 -2.55
CA LEU A 110 -4.08 -7.34 -2.23
C LEU A 110 -4.29 -8.32 -1.07
N TYR A 111 -3.87 -9.56 -1.29
CA TYR A 111 -3.89 -10.60 -0.29
C TYR A 111 -2.48 -11.18 -0.12
N VAL A 112 -2.05 -11.35 1.11
CA VAL A 112 -0.77 -12.00 1.44
C VAL A 112 -1.05 -13.21 2.32
N ASP A 113 -0.70 -14.40 1.87
CA ASP A 113 -1.01 -15.68 2.54
C ASP A 113 -2.48 -15.75 3.02
N ASN A 114 -3.41 -15.35 2.14
CA ASN A 114 -4.86 -15.27 2.32
C ASN A 114 -5.38 -14.14 3.21
N VAL A 115 -4.52 -13.32 3.80
CA VAL A 115 -4.92 -12.15 4.61
C VAL A 115 -5.14 -10.94 3.70
N PRO A 116 -6.31 -10.29 3.74
CA PRO A 116 -6.55 -9.08 2.96
C PRO A 116 -5.81 -7.88 3.54
N TYR A 117 -5.13 -7.13 2.69
CA TYR A 117 -4.62 -5.80 3.00
C TYR A 117 -5.70 -4.79 2.61
N ILE A 118 -6.29 -4.14 3.61
CA ILE A 118 -7.48 -3.30 3.39
C ILE A 118 -7.09 -1.92 2.91
N ASP A 119 -6.06 -1.33 3.49
CA ASP A 119 -5.61 0.02 3.18
C ASP A 119 -4.42 0.02 2.21
N LYS A 120 -4.46 0.91 1.22
CA LYS A 120 -3.42 1.01 0.19
C LYS A 120 -2.06 1.47 0.71
N SER A 121 -1.97 2.17 1.83
CA SER A 121 -0.70 2.57 2.44
C SER A 121 0.13 1.38 2.91
N ALA A 122 -0.48 0.20 3.03
CA ALA A 122 0.19 -1.06 3.32
C ALA A 122 0.57 -1.88 2.07
N PHE A 123 0.23 -1.43 0.85
CA PHE A 123 0.39 -2.23 -0.36
C PHE A 123 1.81 -2.31 -0.89
N ASP A 124 2.63 -1.30 -0.65
CA ASP A 124 4.04 -1.31 -1.07
C ASP A 124 4.91 -1.85 0.07
N PHE A 125 5.41 -3.05 -0.08
CA PHE A 125 6.24 -3.75 0.90
C PHE A 125 7.25 -4.67 0.21
N ASN A 126 8.25 -5.11 0.95
CA ASN A 126 9.23 -6.06 0.51
C ASN A 126 9.05 -7.42 1.17
N TYR A 127 9.08 -8.49 0.36
CA TYR A 127 9.11 -9.86 0.83
C TYR A 127 10.31 -10.60 0.28
N ALA A 128 11.19 -11.00 1.17
CA ALA A 128 12.38 -11.77 0.81
C ALA A 128 12.06 -13.23 0.44
N ASP A 129 10.93 -13.74 0.89
CA ASP A 129 10.55 -15.15 0.86
C ASP A 129 9.30 -15.45 0.01
N ILE A 130 9.05 -14.64 -1.02
CA ILE A 130 7.92 -14.88 -1.95
C ILE A 130 8.19 -16.17 -2.75
N GLU A 131 7.21 -17.05 -2.74
CA GLU A 131 7.16 -18.24 -3.60
C GLU A 131 6.54 -17.91 -4.95
N ARG A 132 5.40 -17.20 -4.92
CA ARG A 132 4.59 -16.90 -6.10
C ARG A 132 3.72 -15.67 -5.91
N ILE A 133 3.48 -14.97 -7.00
CA ILE A 133 2.48 -13.90 -7.09
C ILE A 133 1.47 -14.25 -8.18
N ASP A 134 0.19 -14.23 -7.84
CA ASP A 134 -0.92 -14.42 -8.77
C ASP A 134 -1.61 -13.06 -9.01
N VAL A 135 -1.72 -12.64 -10.24
CA VAL A 135 -2.45 -11.44 -10.63
C VAL A 135 -3.68 -11.82 -11.44
N LEU A 136 -4.86 -11.67 -10.84
CA LEU A 136 -6.15 -11.91 -11.47
C LEU A 136 -6.70 -10.59 -12.02
N ARG A 137 -6.93 -10.53 -13.32
CA ARG A 137 -7.34 -9.32 -14.04
C ARG A 137 -8.82 -9.36 -14.37
N GLY A 138 -9.59 -8.53 -13.69
CA GLY A 138 -11.04 -8.41 -13.80
C GLY A 138 -11.74 -8.61 -12.45
N PRO A 139 -13.05 -8.30 -12.36
CA PRO A 139 -13.77 -8.28 -11.11
C PRO A 139 -13.76 -9.62 -10.35
N GLN A 140 -13.46 -9.56 -9.06
CA GLN A 140 -13.46 -10.72 -8.15
C GLN A 140 -14.40 -10.50 -6.94
N GLY A 141 -15.40 -9.61 -7.08
CA GLY A 141 -16.24 -9.14 -5.97
C GLY A 141 -16.98 -10.22 -5.21
N THR A 142 -17.47 -11.28 -5.85
CA THR A 142 -18.30 -12.29 -5.18
C THR A 142 -17.54 -13.06 -4.09
N LEU A 143 -16.29 -13.48 -4.34
CA LEU A 143 -15.50 -14.22 -3.35
C LEU A 143 -14.64 -13.30 -2.48
N TYR A 144 -14.13 -12.21 -3.06
CA TYR A 144 -13.15 -11.35 -2.38
C TYR A 144 -13.72 -10.01 -1.91
N GLY A 145 -14.89 -9.61 -2.43
CA GLY A 145 -15.65 -8.43 -1.98
C GLY A 145 -14.95 -7.13 -2.31
N ARG A 146 -14.77 -6.31 -1.28
CA ARG A 146 -14.19 -4.96 -1.36
C ARG A 146 -12.84 -4.93 -2.11
N ASN A 147 -12.58 -3.80 -2.76
CA ASN A 147 -11.30 -3.49 -3.43
C ASN A 147 -10.95 -4.41 -4.63
N THR A 148 -11.89 -5.18 -5.17
CA THR A 148 -11.60 -6.17 -6.22
C THR A 148 -12.34 -5.94 -7.54
N MET A 149 -12.70 -4.69 -7.83
CA MET A 149 -13.38 -4.29 -9.06
C MET A 149 -12.46 -4.39 -10.29
N GLY A 150 -11.19 -3.94 -10.16
CA GLY A 150 -10.20 -4.03 -11.23
C GLY A 150 -9.51 -5.38 -11.30
N GLY A 151 -9.35 -6.04 -10.16
CA GLY A 151 -8.65 -7.32 -10.05
C GLY A 151 -8.15 -7.62 -8.65
N LEU A 152 -7.28 -8.62 -8.59
CA LEU A 152 -6.75 -9.13 -7.34
C LEU A 152 -5.28 -9.53 -7.50
N ILE A 153 -4.43 -9.14 -6.56
CA ILE A 153 -3.06 -9.60 -6.42
C ILE A 153 -3.00 -10.51 -5.18
N ARG A 154 -2.48 -11.72 -5.35
CA ARG A 154 -2.23 -12.65 -4.26
C ARG A 154 -0.75 -12.95 -4.17
N VAL A 155 -0.18 -12.75 -3.02
CA VAL A 155 1.21 -13.06 -2.70
C VAL A 155 1.25 -14.29 -1.83
N HIS A 156 1.99 -15.29 -2.23
CA HIS A 156 2.21 -16.53 -1.50
C HIS A 156 3.67 -16.60 -1.08
N THR A 157 3.92 -16.90 0.17
CA THR A 157 5.27 -17.05 0.69
C THR A 157 5.63 -18.53 0.84
N LYS A 158 6.93 -18.84 0.83
CA LYS A 158 7.41 -20.22 0.93
C LYS A 158 6.95 -20.91 2.19
N SER A 159 6.49 -22.14 2.05
CA SER A 159 6.13 -22.97 3.19
C SER A 159 7.37 -23.63 3.80
N PRO A 160 7.58 -23.53 5.13
CA PRO A 160 8.69 -24.22 5.79
C PRO A 160 8.53 -25.74 5.85
N PHE A 161 7.38 -26.29 5.46
CA PHE A 161 7.22 -27.74 5.25
C PHE A 161 7.75 -28.20 3.90
N SER A 162 7.52 -27.42 2.86
CA SER A 162 7.90 -27.77 1.48
C SER A 162 9.31 -27.34 1.13
N TYR A 163 9.82 -26.33 1.81
CA TYR A 163 11.15 -25.79 1.56
C TYR A 163 12.01 -25.87 2.82
N GLN A 164 13.28 -26.30 2.65
CA GLN A 164 14.27 -26.47 3.72
C GLN A 164 15.57 -25.77 3.34
N GLY A 165 16.27 -25.22 4.31
CA GLY A 165 17.56 -24.59 4.10
C GLY A 165 17.56 -23.09 4.35
N THR A 166 18.57 -22.41 3.84
CA THR A 166 18.76 -20.97 4.03
C THR A 166 18.89 -20.28 2.70
N ASP A 167 18.00 -19.33 2.44
CA ASP A 167 18.13 -18.40 1.33
C ASP A 167 18.94 -17.19 1.77
N LEU A 168 20.02 -16.91 1.09
CA LEU A 168 20.81 -15.68 1.24
C LEU A 168 20.82 -14.95 -0.09
N ARG A 169 20.44 -13.69 -0.07
CA ARG A 169 20.52 -12.81 -1.23
C ARG A 169 21.27 -11.54 -0.86
N LEU A 170 22.29 -11.24 -1.64
CA LEU A 170 23.05 -10.00 -1.54
C LEU A 170 23.08 -9.36 -2.92
N SER A 171 22.77 -8.08 -3.01
CA SER A 171 22.91 -7.32 -4.25
C SER A 171 23.47 -5.94 -3.99
N ALA A 172 24.24 -5.45 -4.96
CA ALA A 172 24.80 -4.11 -4.98
C ALA A 172 24.64 -3.52 -6.37
N GLY A 173 24.35 -2.23 -6.45
CA GLY A 173 24.13 -1.52 -7.70
C GLY A 173 24.60 -0.09 -7.65
N THR A 174 24.42 0.61 -8.76
CA THR A 174 24.69 2.04 -8.85
C THR A 174 23.82 2.85 -7.90
N TYR A 175 24.20 4.09 -7.64
CA TYR A 175 23.52 5.01 -6.73
C TYR A 175 23.45 4.52 -5.28
N GLY A 176 24.47 3.76 -4.84
CA GLY A 176 24.53 3.21 -3.49
C GLY A 176 23.40 2.21 -3.19
N ASN A 177 22.88 1.53 -4.21
CA ASN A 177 21.81 0.53 -4.01
C ASN A 177 22.40 -0.75 -3.42
N TYR A 178 21.97 -1.11 -2.20
CA TYR A 178 22.36 -2.35 -1.52
C TYR A 178 21.10 -3.04 -1.01
N ASN A 179 21.05 -4.34 -1.23
CA ASN A 179 19.99 -5.19 -0.70
C ASN A 179 20.62 -6.45 -0.10
N ALA A 180 20.20 -6.78 1.11
CA ALA A 180 20.60 -8.00 1.80
C ALA A 180 19.36 -8.65 2.40
N SER A 181 19.17 -9.94 2.13
CA SER A 181 18.11 -10.71 2.78
C SER A 181 18.58 -12.10 3.13
N VAL A 182 18.11 -12.61 4.26
CA VAL A 182 18.33 -13.97 4.70
C VAL A 182 17.05 -14.55 5.26
N THR A 183 16.72 -15.78 4.88
CA THR A 183 15.58 -16.52 5.44
C THR A 183 15.99 -17.97 5.63
N HIS A 184 15.84 -18.47 6.84
CA HIS A 184 16.08 -19.86 7.19
C HIS A 184 14.75 -20.59 7.36
N TYR A 185 14.65 -21.78 6.77
CA TYR A 185 13.49 -22.67 6.80
C TYR A 185 13.89 -23.98 7.44
N HIS A 186 13.15 -24.41 8.44
CA HIS A 186 13.45 -25.63 9.17
C HIS A 186 12.20 -26.42 9.50
N ARG A 187 12.19 -27.69 9.13
CA ARG A 187 11.18 -28.66 9.54
C ARG A 187 11.73 -29.45 10.74
N MET A 188 11.23 -29.12 11.94
CA MET A 188 11.68 -29.79 13.18
C MET A 188 11.12 -31.19 13.33
N SER A 189 9.89 -31.43 12.82
CA SER A 189 9.22 -32.72 12.89
C SER A 189 8.20 -32.86 11.74
N GLU A 190 7.51 -33.99 11.68
CA GLU A 190 6.38 -34.16 10.76
C GLU A 190 5.21 -33.23 11.06
N GLN A 191 5.14 -32.73 12.30
CA GLN A 191 4.05 -31.89 12.76
C GLN A 191 4.41 -30.40 12.84
N PHE A 192 5.68 -30.04 12.88
CA PHE A 192 6.10 -28.65 13.11
C PHE A 192 7.23 -28.20 12.21
N ALA A 193 7.01 -27.08 11.55
CA ALA A 193 8.01 -26.39 10.75
C ALA A 193 7.94 -24.88 10.97
N PHE A 194 9.05 -24.17 10.83
CA PHE A 194 9.11 -22.71 10.94
C PHE A 194 10.07 -22.12 9.92
N SER A 195 9.89 -20.83 9.65
CA SER A 195 10.86 -19.99 8.98
C SER A 195 11.07 -18.68 9.74
N VAL A 196 12.31 -18.19 9.69
CA VAL A 196 12.71 -16.91 10.26
C VAL A 196 13.59 -16.21 9.25
N GLY A 197 13.27 -14.96 8.94
CA GLY A 197 14.02 -14.18 7.96
C GLY A 197 14.04 -12.71 8.26
N GLY A 198 14.94 -12.00 7.58
CA GLY A 198 15.06 -10.57 7.63
C GLY A 198 15.68 -10.01 6.36
N PHE A 199 15.49 -8.72 6.17
CA PHE A 199 16.05 -8.00 5.03
C PHE A 199 16.48 -6.58 5.44
N TYR A 200 17.38 -6.04 4.64
CA TYR A 200 17.78 -4.63 4.69
C TYR A 200 17.99 -4.12 3.26
N GLU A 201 17.49 -2.94 2.99
CA GLU A 201 17.64 -2.23 1.72
C GLU A 201 18.11 -0.82 1.95
N HIS A 202 19.00 -0.36 1.09
CA HIS A 202 19.51 0.99 1.05
C HIS A 202 19.64 1.47 -0.39
N ALA A 203 19.28 2.73 -0.64
CA ALA A 203 19.61 3.45 -1.86
C ALA A 203 19.91 4.92 -1.53
N ASP A 204 20.98 5.47 -2.11
CA ASP A 204 21.31 6.90 -1.99
C ASP A 204 20.32 7.78 -2.76
N GLY A 205 19.64 7.22 -3.77
CA GLY A 205 18.87 7.96 -4.74
C GLY A 205 19.72 8.64 -5.83
N PHE A 206 19.05 9.25 -6.79
CA PHE A 206 19.70 9.90 -7.94
C PHE A 206 19.08 11.25 -8.31
N PHE A 207 17.88 11.56 -7.86
CA PHE A 207 17.26 12.86 -8.08
C PHE A 207 17.92 13.93 -7.21
N LYS A 208 18.31 15.03 -7.85
CA LYS A 208 18.96 16.15 -7.17
C LYS A 208 18.05 17.36 -7.11
N ASN A 209 18.03 18.03 -5.96
CA ASN A 209 17.28 19.26 -5.77
C ASN A 209 18.22 20.46 -5.86
N SER A 210 17.97 21.35 -6.81
CA SER A 210 18.81 22.53 -7.09
C SER A 210 18.79 23.57 -5.97
N ALA A 211 17.66 23.74 -5.29
CA ALA A 211 17.53 24.67 -4.16
C ALA A 211 18.25 24.15 -2.90
N LEU A 212 18.44 22.84 -2.77
CA LEU A 212 19.13 22.20 -1.65
C LEU A 212 20.58 21.81 -2.01
N ASN A 213 21.30 22.67 -2.69
CA ASN A 213 22.72 22.46 -3.06
C ASN A 213 22.95 21.15 -3.83
N ASN A 214 22.05 20.78 -4.71
CA ASN A 214 22.07 19.52 -5.46
C ASN A 214 22.10 18.26 -4.57
N LYS A 215 21.53 18.35 -3.37
CA LYS A 215 21.35 17.20 -2.49
C LYS A 215 20.46 16.15 -3.16
N LYS A 216 20.83 14.86 -3.02
CA LYS A 216 19.98 13.75 -3.41
C LYS A 216 18.80 13.66 -2.45
N ILE A 217 17.58 13.61 -2.99
CA ILE A 217 16.34 13.72 -2.18
C ILE A 217 15.56 12.42 -2.09
N ASP A 218 15.81 11.45 -2.98
CA ASP A 218 15.09 10.19 -3.09
C ASP A 218 15.80 9.00 -2.41
N ARG A 219 16.62 9.31 -1.38
CA ARG A 219 17.26 8.28 -0.56
C ARG A 219 16.21 7.36 0.07
N SER A 220 16.50 6.09 0.23
CA SER A 220 15.63 5.16 0.92
C SER A 220 16.39 4.17 1.77
N ASN A 221 15.84 3.85 2.95
CA ASN A 221 16.26 2.77 3.81
C ASN A 221 15.03 1.98 4.21
N ALA A 222 15.12 0.66 4.16
CA ALA A 222 14.08 -0.20 4.68
C ALA A 222 14.71 -1.44 5.31
N GLY A 223 14.06 -1.96 6.32
CA GLY A 223 14.48 -3.20 6.95
C GLY A 223 13.32 -3.83 7.69
N GLY A 224 13.37 -5.14 7.83
CA GLY A 224 12.29 -5.87 8.45
C GLY A 224 12.62 -7.32 8.70
N GLY A 225 11.66 -8.01 9.29
CA GLY A 225 11.78 -9.42 9.57
C GLY A 225 10.43 -10.12 9.56
N ARG A 226 10.50 -11.43 9.36
CA ARG A 226 9.33 -12.30 9.32
C ARG A 226 9.59 -13.58 10.07
N ILE A 227 8.54 -14.03 10.76
CA ILE A 227 8.48 -15.35 11.39
C ILE A 227 7.20 -16.03 10.91
N ARG A 228 7.31 -17.25 10.41
CA ARG A 228 6.19 -18.10 10.09
C ARG A 228 6.36 -19.45 10.78
N SER A 229 5.31 -19.99 11.38
CA SER A 229 5.31 -21.32 11.94
C SER A 229 4.06 -22.07 11.55
N ILE A 230 4.22 -23.32 11.14
CA ILE A 230 3.11 -24.19 10.77
C ILE A 230 3.14 -25.39 11.72
N TYR A 231 1.99 -25.65 12.34
CA TYR A 231 1.78 -26.77 13.23
C TYR A 231 0.61 -27.64 12.75
N LEU A 232 0.87 -28.94 12.65
CA LEU A 232 -0.07 -29.97 12.25
C LEU A 232 -0.39 -30.87 13.46
N PRO A 233 -1.32 -30.46 14.35
CA PRO A 233 -1.69 -31.25 15.54
C PRO A 233 -2.19 -32.65 15.19
N THR A 234 -2.89 -32.76 14.06
CA THR A 234 -3.40 -33.99 13.47
C THR A 234 -3.23 -33.94 11.95
N GLU A 235 -3.42 -35.06 11.27
CA GLU A 235 -3.38 -35.13 9.80
C GLU A 235 -4.43 -34.22 9.11
N ASN A 236 -5.49 -33.87 9.83
CA ASN A 236 -6.61 -33.11 9.30
C ASN A 236 -6.61 -31.64 9.74
N LEU A 237 -5.74 -31.21 10.66
CA LEU A 237 -5.72 -29.86 11.21
C LEU A 237 -4.37 -29.19 10.98
N LYS A 238 -4.40 -28.04 10.33
CA LYS A 238 -3.24 -27.17 10.10
C LYS A 238 -3.46 -25.82 10.79
N LEU A 239 -2.50 -25.39 11.56
CA LEU A 239 -2.38 -24.05 12.15
C LEU A 239 -1.16 -23.36 11.55
N ASP A 240 -1.34 -22.18 10.95
CA ASP A 240 -0.30 -21.44 10.25
C ASP A 240 -0.24 -20.00 10.80
N PHE A 241 0.79 -19.71 11.56
CA PHE A 241 1.03 -18.42 12.21
C PHE A 241 2.07 -17.63 11.43
N ASN A 242 1.80 -16.35 11.24
CA ASN A 242 2.68 -15.47 10.49
C ASN A 242 2.74 -14.10 11.15
N VAL A 243 3.95 -13.58 11.33
CA VAL A 243 4.21 -12.22 11.81
C VAL A 243 5.28 -11.59 10.92
N ASN A 244 4.99 -10.42 10.40
CA ASN A 244 5.90 -9.63 9.58
C ASN A 244 5.95 -8.20 10.10
N TYR A 245 7.15 -7.66 10.22
CA TYR A 245 7.38 -6.26 10.57
C TYR A 245 8.33 -5.62 9.58
N GLU A 246 7.99 -4.42 9.14
CA GLU A 246 8.82 -3.60 8.26
C GLU A 246 8.87 -2.16 8.76
N TYR A 247 10.07 -1.60 8.74
CA TYR A 247 10.32 -0.17 8.92
C TYR A 247 10.95 0.42 7.67
N SER A 248 10.50 1.60 7.24
CA SER A 248 11.10 2.34 6.14
C SER A 248 11.25 3.83 6.45
N ASP A 249 12.37 4.38 6.00
CA ASP A 249 12.74 5.80 6.04
C ASP A 249 13.14 6.22 4.62
N GLN A 250 12.38 7.16 4.07
CA GLN A 250 12.55 7.63 2.70
C GLN A 250 12.63 9.15 2.69
N GLY A 251 13.49 9.70 1.82
CA GLY A 251 13.29 11.01 1.25
C GLY A 251 12.16 10.91 0.21
N GLY A 252 12.25 11.63 -0.85
CA GLY A 252 11.37 11.41 -2.00
C GLY A 252 10.67 12.66 -2.49
N TYR A 253 9.57 12.40 -3.22
CA TYR A 253 8.78 13.43 -3.90
C TYR A 253 9.59 14.26 -4.89
N PRO A 254 10.27 13.61 -5.88
CA PRO A 254 11.09 14.28 -6.88
C PRO A 254 10.23 14.97 -7.94
N TYR A 255 9.31 15.84 -7.50
CA TYR A 255 8.44 16.59 -8.38
C TYR A 255 9.15 17.80 -8.95
N PHE A 256 8.98 18.01 -10.22
CA PHE A 256 9.56 19.15 -10.93
C PHE A 256 8.50 19.88 -11.77
N TYR A 257 8.78 21.13 -12.08
CA TYR A 257 7.89 21.95 -12.87
C TYR A 257 7.93 21.53 -14.35
N THR A 258 6.76 21.29 -14.95
CA THR A 258 6.63 20.87 -16.36
C THR A 258 6.27 22.01 -17.32
N GLY A 259 6.12 23.21 -16.80
CA GLY A 259 5.64 24.38 -17.55
C GLY A 259 4.12 24.52 -17.51
N LYS A 260 3.61 25.64 -18.04
CA LYS A 260 2.20 25.90 -18.18
C LYS A 260 1.58 25.01 -19.26
N VAL A 261 0.34 24.60 -19.07
CA VAL A 261 -0.35 23.69 -19.98
C VAL A 261 -0.78 24.42 -21.28
N ASN A 262 -1.33 25.63 -21.15
CA ASN A 262 -1.85 26.42 -22.27
C ASN A 262 -0.71 27.17 -22.99
N GLU A 263 -0.76 27.20 -24.31
CA GLU A 263 0.28 27.86 -25.13
C GLU A 263 0.40 29.36 -24.85
N GLU A 264 -0.70 30.07 -24.61
CA GLU A 264 -0.69 31.50 -24.28
C GLU A 264 -0.03 31.73 -22.93
N GLU A 265 -0.38 30.97 -21.90
CA GLU A 265 0.24 31.01 -20.59
C GLU A 265 1.73 30.63 -20.61
N ARG A 266 2.14 29.74 -21.53
CA ARG A 266 3.56 29.38 -21.75
C ARG A 266 4.41 30.56 -22.21
N LYS A 267 3.84 31.50 -22.95
CA LYS A 267 4.58 32.69 -23.43
C LYS A 267 4.89 33.61 -22.26
N GLU A 268 4.01 33.70 -21.29
CA GLU A 268 4.11 34.54 -20.11
C GLU A 268 4.71 33.83 -18.89
N ASP A 269 5.07 32.57 -19.04
CA ASP A 269 5.60 31.75 -17.94
C ASP A 269 6.96 32.25 -17.51
N THR A 270 7.03 32.89 -16.34
CA THR A 270 8.24 33.41 -15.72
C THR A 270 9.17 32.31 -15.18
N ARG A 271 8.73 31.05 -15.16
CA ARG A 271 9.44 29.89 -14.61
C ARG A 271 9.97 28.95 -15.69
N LYS A 272 10.11 29.40 -16.94
CA LYS A 272 10.59 28.53 -18.05
C LYS A 272 11.97 27.93 -17.78
N ASP A 273 12.83 28.64 -17.10
CA ASP A 273 14.16 28.19 -16.68
C ASP A 273 14.15 27.10 -15.62
N LYS A 274 12.99 26.88 -14.96
CA LYS A 274 12.78 25.86 -13.93
C LYS A 274 12.18 24.56 -14.48
N ILE A 275 11.83 24.52 -15.75
CA ILE A 275 11.24 23.30 -16.35
C ILE A 275 12.23 22.14 -16.24
N GLY A 276 11.76 21.03 -15.66
CA GLY A 276 12.56 19.81 -15.43
C GLY A 276 13.48 19.88 -14.20
N LEU A 277 13.49 20.98 -13.45
CA LEU A 277 14.28 21.12 -12.22
C LEU A 277 13.42 20.85 -10.99
N ILE A 278 13.98 20.08 -10.05
CA ILE A 278 13.47 19.94 -8.70
C ILE A 278 14.09 21.07 -7.87
N SER A 279 13.23 21.94 -7.30
CA SER A 279 13.73 23.20 -6.69
C SER A 279 12.96 23.63 -5.44
N TYR A 280 12.32 22.69 -4.72
CA TYR A 280 11.67 23.01 -3.46
C TYR A 280 12.70 23.25 -2.33
N ASN A 281 12.33 24.11 -1.36
CA ASN A 281 13.26 24.62 -0.37
C ASN A 281 13.33 23.81 0.93
N ASP A 282 12.33 22.97 1.26
CA ASP A 282 12.33 22.10 2.43
C ASP A 282 12.45 20.62 2.05
N GLU A 283 13.22 19.85 2.83
CA GLU A 283 13.38 18.41 2.58
C GLU A 283 12.11 17.64 2.86
N SER A 284 11.57 16.99 1.85
CA SER A 284 10.46 16.05 2.00
C SER A 284 10.92 14.69 2.55
N SER A 285 10.06 14.03 3.33
CA SER A 285 10.38 12.72 3.94
C SER A 285 9.14 11.88 4.15
N TYR A 286 9.35 10.56 4.20
CA TYR A 286 8.33 9.59 4.55
C TYR A 286 8.90 8.48 5.45
N TYR A 287 8.26 8.27 6.59
CA TYR A 287 8.59 7.19 7.53
C TYR A 287 7.39 6.27 7.69
N ARG A 288 7.62 4.96 7.75
CA ARG A 288 6.56 4.00 7.98
C ARG A 288 7.04 2.82 8.81
N SER A 289 6.21 2.40 9.78
CA SER A 289 6.28 1.08 10.39
C SER A 289 5.01 0.31 10.08
N LEU A 290 5.17 -0.94 9.64
CA LEU A 290 4.08 -1.82 9.24
C LEU A 290 4.26 -3.17 9.92
N LEU A 291 3.31 -3.55 10.77
CA LEU A 291 3.22 -4.88 11.38
C LEU A 291 2.01 -5.60 10.81
N ASN A 292 2.21 -6.82 10.35
CA ASN A 292 1.15 -7.74 9.96
C ASN A 292 1.30 -9.02 10.78
N ALA A 293 0.21 -9.50 11.35
CA ALA A 293 0.14 -10.78 12.03
C ALA A 293 -1.08 -11.56 11.54
N SER A 294 -0.98 -12.86 11.42
CA SER A 294 -2.11 -13.69 11.01
C SER A 294 -2.07 -15.09 11.58
N VAL A 295 -3.25 -15.66 11.67
CA VAL A 295 -3.47 -17.07 11.99
C VAL A 295 -4.39 -17.64 10.91
N ASN A 296 -3.91 -18.66 10.22
CA ASN A 296 -4.72 -19.44 9.27
C ASN A 296 -4.95 -20.83 9.87
N ILE A 297 -6.21 -21.22 10.02
CA ILE A 297 -6.63 -22.52 10.49
C ILE A 297 -7.29 -23.25 9.33
N GLU A 298 -6.85 -24.45 9.01
CA GLU A 298 -7.49 -25.31 8.01
C GLU A 298 -7.80 -26.66 8.62
N TYR A 299 -9.06 -27.06 8.56
CA TYR A 299 -9.54 -28.38 8.99
C TYR A 299 -10.11 -29.15 7.81
N GLN A 300 -9.54 -30.30 7.54
CA GLN A 300 -9.89 -31.19 6.44
C GLN A 300 -10.88 -32.27 6.89
N ALA A 301 -12.18 -31.96 6.95
CA ALA A 301 -13.21 -32.96 7.22
C ALA A 301 -13.35 -33.97 6.07
N GLN A 302 -14.12 -35.01 6.26
CA GLN A 302 -14.30 -36.06 5.24
C GLN A 302 -14.90 -35.53 3.93
N ASN A 303 -15.89 -34.62 4.00
CA ASN A 303 -16.66 -34.14 2.85
C ASN A 303 -16.45 -32.66 2.53
N PHE A 304 -15.84 -31.91 3.41
CA PHE A 304 -15.60 -30.47 3.24
C PHE A 304 -14.25 -30.03 3.84
N ILE A 305 -13.86 -28.83 3.53
CA ILE A 305 -12.71 -28.14 4.13
C ILE A 305 -13.26 -26.90 4.83
N LEU A 306 -12.89 -26.71 6.10
CA LEU A 306 -13.11 -25.49 6.85
C LEU A 306 -11.80 -24.71 6.91
N SER A 307 -11.85 -23.43 6.57
CA SER A 307 -10.73 -22.52 6.73
C SER A 307 -11.19 -21.30 7.54
N ALA A 308 -10.37 -20.87 8.50
CA ALA A 308 -10.54 -19.62 9.22
C ALA A 308 -9.25 -18.81 9.12
N VAL A 309 -9.36 -17.54 8.74
CA VAL A 309 -8.23 -16.64 8.53
C VAL A 309 -8.43 -15.37 9.34
N THR A 310 -7.68 -15.25 10.42
CA THR A 310 -7.63 -14.02 11.24
C THR A 310 -6.42 -13.19 10.85
N GLY A 311 -6.62 -11.92 10.56
CA GLY A 311 -5.56 -10.97 10.22
C GLY A 311 -5.56 -9.76 11.15
N TYR A 312 -4.39 -9.32 11.56
CA TYR A 312 -4.18 -8.05 12.25
C TYR A 312 -3.11 -7.24 11.53
N GLN A 313 -3.40 -5.98 11.29
CA GLN A 313 -2.46 -5.03 10.66
C GLN A 313 -2.36 -3.78 11.51
N HIS A 314 -1.13 -3.36 11.80
CA HIS A 314 -0.82 -2.08 12.43
C HIS A 314 0.13 -1.30 11.53
N LEU A 315 -0.28 -0.08 11.16
CA LEU A 315 0.54 0.84 10.40
C LEU A 315 0.63 2.16 11.15
N LYS A 316 1.84 2.70 11.19
CA LYS A 316 2.11 4.06 11.64
C LYS A 316 3.03 4.71 10.64
N ASP A 317 2.63 5.85 10.11
CA ASP A 317 3.45 6.60 9.17
C ASP A 317 3.47 8.10 9.44
N ARG A 318 4.41 8.76 8.79
CA ARG A 318 4.56 10.21 8.76
C ARG A 318 5.08 10.64 7.40
N MET A 319 4.35 11.49 6.76
CA MET A 319 4.74 12.20 5.54
C MET A 319 4.98 13.66 5.87
N PHE A 320 6.10 14.20 5.41
CA PHE A 320 6.38 15.64 5.43
C PHE A 320 6.71 16.10 4.01
N LEU A 321 6.04 17.12 3.54
CA LEU A 321 6.17 17.66 2.20
C LEU A 321 6.34 19.17 2.24
N ASP A 322 7.28 19.67 1.44
CA ASP A 322 7.19 20.98 0.85
C ASP A 322 6.15 20.90 -0.28
N GLN A 323 4.91 21.33 0.01
CA GLN A 323 3.76 21.02 -0.82
C GLN A 323 3.61 21.96 -2.01
N ASP A 324 4.24 23.11 -1.99
CA ASP A 324 4.22 24.02 -3.16
C ASP A 324 5.25 23.60 -4.23
N PHE A 325 6.21 22.72 -3.89
CA PHE A 325 7.26 22.19 -4.75
C PHE A 325 8.07 23.27 -5.47
N THR A 326 8.25 24.41 -4.81
CA THR A 326 8.99 25.56 -5.37
C THR A 326 10.09 26.05 -4.42
N GLU A 327 10.86 27.04 -4.86
CA GLU A 327 11.84 27.75 -4.03
C GLU A 327 11.19 28.76 -3.07
N LYS A 328 9.89 28.98 -3.21
CA LYS A 328 9.14 29.90 -2.36
C LYS A 328 8.83 29.29 -1.02
N ASP A 329 8.77 30.11 0.00
CA ASP A 329 8.50 29.71 1.37
C ASP A 329 7.00 29.82 1.69
N ILE A 330 6.17 29.01 0.98
CA ILE A 330 4.72 29.13 1.02
C ILE A 330 4.13 28.25 2.11
N PHE A 331 4.18 26.92 1.98
CA PHE A 331 3.63 26.05 3.01
C PHE A 331 4.16 24.62 2.98
N ASN A 332 4.17 24.02 4.15
CA ASN A 332 4.51 22.62 4.37
C ASN A 332 3.28 21.82 4.81
N LEU A 333 3.20 20.57 4.37
CA LEU A 333 2.20 19.59 4.80
C LEU A 333 2.85 18.50 5.62
N GLU A 334 2.38 18.29 6.84
CA GLU A 334 2.70 17.10 7.60
C GLU A 334 1.46 16.21 7.72
N GLN A 335 1.56 14.94 7.30
CA GLN A 335 0.49 13.96 7.52
C GLN A 335 1.03 12.81 8.36
N LYS A 336 0.32 12.50 9.42
CA LYS A 336 0.58 11.31 10.27
C LYS A 336 -0.63 10.42 10.26
N GLN A 337 -0.41 9.12 10.11
CA GLN A 337 -1.47 8.13 10.18
C GLN A 337 -1.15 7.06 11.23
N LYS A 338 -2.18 6.59 11.89
CA LYS A 338 -2.15 5.40 12.73
C LYS A 338 -3.35 4.55 12.38
N LEU A 339 -3.08 3.38 11.82
CA LEU A 339 -4.07 2.43 11.36
C LEU A 339 -3.96 1.15 12.19
N ASN A 340 -5.10 0.62 12.63
CA ASN A 340 -5.24 -0.75 13.11
C ASN A 340 -6.40 -1.39 12.36
N THR A 341 -6.18 -2.58 11.84
CA THR A 341 -7.22 -3.36 11.17
C THR A 341 -7.21 -4.77 11.72
N ILE A 342 -8.37 -5.28 12.09
CA ILE A 342 -8.59 -6.70 12.36
C ILE A 342 -9.57 -7.23 11.33
N SER A 343 -9.27 -8.39 10.77
CA SER A 343 -10.14 -9.07 9.82
C SER A 343 -10.30 -10.54 10.17
N GLU A 344 -11.47 -11.08 9.90
CA GLU A 344 -11.78 -12.50 10.08
C GLU A 344 -12.52 -13.00 8.85
N GLU A 345 -12.15 -14.19 8.39
CA GLU A 345 -12.84 -14.87 7.32
C GLU A 345 -12.98 -16.36 7.62
N ILE A 346 -14.20 -16.86 7.59
CA ILE A 346 -14.52 -18.27 7.77
C ILE A 346 -15.11 -18.82 6.49
N VAL A 347 -14.54 -19.88 5.95
CA VAL A 347 -14.94 -20.49 4.68
C VAL A 347 -15.15 -21.98 4.84
N PHE A 348 -16.30 -22.44 4.43
CA PHE A 348 -16.61 -23.86 4.20
C PHE A 348 -16.59 -24.11 2.69
N LYS A 349 -15.87 -25.12 2.24
CA LYS A 349 -15.86 -25.50 0.82
C LYS A 349 -15.88 -27.00 0.62
N SER A 350 -16.42 -27.44 -0.51
CA SER A 350 -16.37 -28.84 -0.92
C SER A 350 -14.93 -29.29 -1.17
N LYS A 351 -14.68 -30.59 -1.14
CA LYS A 351 -13.42 -31.17 -1.62
C LYS A 351 -13.25 -30.89 -3.13
N PRO A 352 -12.00 -30.72 -3.62
CA PRO A 352 -11.72 -30.57 -5.05
C PRO A 352 -12.10 -31.83 -5.85
N GLY A 353 -12.26 -31.70 -7.17
CA GLY A 353 -12.54 -32.82 -8.08
C GLY A 353 -13.99 -33.34 -8.03
N ARG A 354 -14.91 -32.71 -7.29
CA ARG A 354 -16.33 -33.05 -7.29
C ARG A 354 -17.03 -32.43 -8.50
N ARG A 355 -18.06 -33.08 -9.02
CA ARG A 355 -18.94 -32.54 -10.07
C ARG A 355 -19.64 -31.25 -9.61
N TRP A 356 -20.12 -31.22 -8.36
CA TRP A 356 -20.61 -30.01 -7.70
C TRP A 356 -19.58 -29.53 -6.67
N GLN A 357 -19.01 -28.36 -6.96
CA GLN A 357 -18.07 -27.67 -6.09
C GLN A 357 -18.72 -26.41 -5.55
N TRP A 358 -18.59 -26.18 -4.26
CA TRP A 358 -19.16 -25.03 -3.60
C TRP A 358 -18.21 -24.43 -2.57
N ALA A 359 -18.38 -23.13 -2.33
CA ALA A 359 -17.74 -22.40 -1.25
C ALA A 359 -18.78 -21.45 -0.63
N THR A 360 -18.91 -21.50 0.69
CA THR A 360 -19.76 -20.61 1.49
C THR A 360 -18.90 -19.99 2.56
N GLY A 361 -18.99 -18.67 2.75
CA GLY A 361 -18.16 -18.00 3.73
C GLY A 361 -18.82 -16.78 4.33
N ALA A 362 -18.23 -16.36 5.45
CA ALA A 362 -18.50 -15.08 6.10
C ALA A 362 -17.18 -14.34 6.26
N PHE A 363 -17.21 -13.03 6.03
CA PHE A 363 -16.08 -12.13 6.17
C PHE A 363 -16.47 -10.92 7.01
N GLY A 364 -15.54 -10.42 7.80
CA GLY A 364 -15.70 -9.16 8.50
C GLY A 364 -14.37 -8.49 8.76
N PHE A 365 -14.37 -7.17 8.84
CA PHE A 365 -13.24 -6.42 9.35
C PHE A 365 -13.69 -5.20 10.14
N TYR A 366 -12.83 -4.77 11.04
CA TYR A 366 -12.92 -3.48 11.68
C TYR A 366 -11.59 -2.75 11.58
N GLN A 367 -11.64 -1.49 11.15
CA GLN A 367 -10.49 -0.63 10.95
C GLN A 367 -10.63 0.65 11.77
N TRP A 368 -9.57 1.01 12.49
CA TRP A 368 -9.42 2.31 13.14
C TRP A 368 -8.33 3.08 12.42
N LEU A 369 -8.70 4.12 11.73
CA LEU A 369 -7.77 5.03 11.09
C LEU A 369 -7.84 6.39 11.78
N HIS A 370 -6.72 6.81 12.36
CA HIS A 370 -6.49 8.17 12.82
C HIS A 370 -5.53 8.87 11.91
N THR A 371 -5.92 10.01 11.35
CA THR A 371 -5.08 10.85 10.50
C THR A 371 -4.96 12.24 11.10
N SER A 372 -3.75 12.76 11.20
CA SER A 372 -3.46 14.15 11.52
C SER A 372 -2.76 14.77 10.32
N GLY A 373 -3.24 15.93 9.85
CA GLY A 373 -2.72 16.58 8.63
C GLY A 373 -2.67 18.10 8.79
N PRO A 374 -1.75 18.65 9.63
CA PRO A 374 -1.56 20.09 9.68
C PRO A 374 -0.87 20.60 8.41
N VAL A 375 -1.32 21.78 7.97
CA VAL A 375 -0.68 22.61 6.94
C VAL A 375 -0.10 23.82 7.64
N LEU A 376 1.20 24.00 7.55
CA LEU A 376 1.91 25.17 8.08
C LEU A 376 2.16 26.16 6.95
N PHE A 377 1.38 27.22 6.91
CA PHE A 377 1.69 28.38 6.06
C PHE A 377 2.80 29.20 6.70
N LYS A 378 3.81 29.52 5.92
CA LYS A 378 4.89 30.43 6.28
C LYS A 378 4.52 31.86 5.87
N ARG A 379 5.30 32.88 6.23
CA ARG A 379 4.92 34.29 6.02
C ARG A 379 4.49 34.56 4.57
N GLN A 380 5.27 34.14 3.58
CA GLN A 380 4.94 34.33 2.17
C GLN A 380 3.60 33.65 1.79
N GLY A 381 3.35 32.46 2.33
CA GLY A 381 2.08 31.74 2.10
C GLY A 381 0.88 32.41 2.78
N VAL A 382 1.08 33.00 3.97
CA VAL A 382 0.05 33.79 4.65
C VAL A 382 -0.32 34.99 3.79
N GLU A 383 0.67 35.69 3.25
CA GLU A 383 0.46 36.86 2.37
C GLU A 383 -0.20 36.44 1.04
N GLU A 384 0.45 35.58 0.21
CA GLU A 384 0.00 35.29 -1.14
C GLU A 384 -1.30 34.46 -1.20
N MET A 385 -1.52 33.52 -0.25
CA MET A 385 -2.63 32.58 -0.34
C MET A 385 -3.81 32.90 0.58
N ILE A 386 -3.61 33.69 1.61
CA ILE A 386 -4.67 34.01 2.58
C ILE A 386 -5.02 35.50 2.52
N GLU A 387 -4.05 36.39 2.77
CA GLU A 387 -4.27 37.83 2.82
C GLU A 387 -4.68 38.38 1.45
N ASP A 388 -3.88 38.15 0.39
CA ASP A 388 -4.18 38.64 -0.95
C ASP A 388 -5.50 38.07 -1.48
N LYS A 389 -5.75 36.79 -1.26
CA LYS A 389 -7.03 36.15 -1.66
C LYS A 389 -8.23 36.70 -0.93
N ALA A 390 -8.10 37.04 0.35
CA ALA A 390 -9.15 37.72 1.10
C ALA A 390 -9.40 39.12 0.54
N ASN A 391 -8.33 39.88 0.27
CA ASN A 391 -8.42 41.23 -0.27
C ASN A 391 -8.95 41.24 -1.71
N GLU A 392 -8.61 40.26 -2.57
CA GLU A 392 -9.20 40.10 -3.91
C GLU A 392 -10.73 39.91 -3.90
N ASN A 393 -11.30 39.33 -2.85
CA ASN A 393 -12.73 39.09 -2.72
C ASN A 393 -13.52 40.34 -2.20
N PHE A 394 -12.85 41.38 -1.78
CA PHE A 394 -13.52 42.59 -1.40
C PHE A 394 -14.07 43.37 -2.62
N PRO A 395 -15.19 44.06 -2.48
CA PRO A 395 -15.77 44.85 -3.58
C PRO A 395 -14.76 45.86 -4.14
N ASN A 396 -14.44 45.76 -5.42
CA ASN A 396 -13.57 46.71 -6.11
C ASN A 396 -14.43 47.59 -7.05
N SER A 397 -15.13 48.59 -6.49
CA SER A 397 -15.94 49.53 -7.24
C SER A 397 -15.69 50.95 -6.72
N PRO A 398 -15.68 52.00 -7.58
CA PRO A 398 -15.53 53.36 -7.13
C PRO A 398 -16.60 53.84 -6.14
N MET A 399 -17.74 53.17 -6.07
CA MET A 399 -18.85 53.46 -5.14
C MET A 399 -18.85 52.54 -3.91
N ALA A 400 -18.03 51.48 -3.88
CA ALA A 400 -17.95 50.59 -2.73
C ALA A 400 -16.92 51.12 -1.72
N PRO A 401 -17.07 50.78 -0.43
CA PRO A 401 -16.02 50.98 0.55
C PRO A 401 -14.73 50.27 0.10
N SER A 402 -13.58 50.96 0.20
CA SER A 402 -12.28 50.29 0.11
C SER A 402 -12.05 49.52 1.40
N MET A 403 -11.93 48.19 1.29
CA MET A 403 -11.69 47.30 2.40
C MET A 403 -10.29 46.73 2.26
N LYS A 404 -9.58 46.61 3.39
CA LYS A 404 -8.28 45.96 3.44
C LYS A 404 -8.13 45.13 4.70
N MET A 405 -7.62 43.93 4.54
CA MET A 405 -7.21 43.05 5.63
C MET A 405 -5.72 42.84 5.55
N THR A 406 -5.05 42.96 6.68
CA THR A 406 -3.61 42.66 6.82
C THR A 406 -3.46 41.61 7.92
N ILE A 407 -2.85 40.47 7.59
CA ILE A 407 -2.67 39.36 8.54
C ILE A 407 -1.35 39.51 9.28
N ASN A 408 -1.39 39.48 10.61
CA ASN A 408 -0.24 39.70 11.48
C ASN A 408 0.52 38.42 11.85
N ASN A 409 -0.04 37.25 11.51
CA ASN A 409 0.63 35.98 11.78
C ASN A 409 1.89 35.83 10.92
N GLU A 410 3.05 35.58 11.53
CA GLU A 410 4.29 35.21 10.82
C GLU A 410 4.18 33.81 10.21
N THR A 411 3.46 32.91 10.89
CA THR A 411 3.11 31.59 10.39
C THR A 411 1.67 31.30 10.78
N LEU A 412 0.99 30.46 10.01
CA LEU A 412 -0.36 30.03 10.34
C LEU A 412 -0.47 28.51 10.21
N ASN A 413 -0.69 27.85 11.33
CA ASN A 413 -0.88 26.41 11.38
C ASN A 413 -2.37 26.08 11.29
N ILE A 414 -2.79 25.47 10.17
CA ILE A 414 -4.15 24.98 9.95
C ILE A 414 -4.15 23.48 10.21
N GLY A 415 -4.51 23.08 11.43
CA GLY A 415 -4.51 21.70 11.88
C GLY A 415 -5.77 20.94 11.46
N GLY A 416 -5.61 19.64 11.21
CA GLY A 416 -6.72 18.71 10.98
C GLY A 416 -6.45 17.36 11.64
N SER A 417 -7.46 16.84 12.33
CA SER A 417 -7.44 15.51 12.94
C SER A 417 -8.72 14.77 12.56
N PHE A 418 -8.58 13.54 12.08
CA PHE A 418 -9.65 12.75 11.51
C PHE A 418 -9.61 11.33 12.08
N ASP A 419 -10.69 10.93 12.77
CA ASP A 419 -10.91 9.55 13.16
C ASP A 419 -11.90 8.92 12.20
N THR A 420 -11.45 7.92 11.44
CA THR A 420 -12.23 7.29 10.39
C THR A 420 -12.38 5.77 10.64
N PRO A 421 -13.22 5.36 11.62
CA PRO A 421 -13.52 3.96 11.81
C PRO A 421 -14.39 3.42 10.67
N SER A 422 -14.06 2.21 10.21
CA SER A 422 -14.81 1.47 9.20
C SER A 422 -15.11 0.06 9.69
N LEU A 423 -16.36 -0.38 9.54
CA LEU A 423 -16.84 -1.72 9.83
C LEU A 423 -17.41 -2.32 8.55
N SER A 424 -17.04 -3.55 8.25
CA SER A 424 -17.63 -4.30 7.14
C SER A 424 -17.94 -5.72 7.57
N GLY A 425 -19.02 -6.27 7.01
CA GLY A 425 -19.40 -7.66 7.16
C GLY A 425 -20.04 -8.19 5.87
N ALA A 426 -19.76 -9.43 5.53
CA ALA A 426 -20.31 -10.06 4.33
C ALA A 426 -20.58 -11.53 4.53
N ILE A 427 -21.57 -12.03 3.82
CA ILE A 427 -21.83 -13.46 3.62
C ILE A 427 -21.86 -13.76 2.13
N TYR A 428 -21.31 -14.89 1.73
CA TYR A 428 -21.28 -15.26 0.32
C TYR A 428 -21.39 -16.76 0.10
N HIS A 429 -21.90 -17.11 -1.08
CA HIS A 429 -21.95 -18.47 -1.57
C HIS A 429 -21.63 -18.50 -3.06
N GLN A 430 -20.84 -19.48 -3.48
CA GLN A 430 -20.59 -19.79 -4.89
C GLN A 430 -20.69 -21.29 -5.11
N SER A 431 -21.43 -21.69 -6.14
CA SER A 431 -21.52 -23.07 -6.64
C SER A 431 -21.00 -23.14 -8.07
N THR A 432 -20.21 -24.16 -8.36
CA THR A 432 -19.75 -24.51 -9.69
C THR A 432 -20.18 -25.94 -10.01
N PHE A 433 -20.88 -26.12 -11.11
CA PHE A 433 -21.30 -27.41 -11.63
C PHE A 433 -20.42 -27.75 -12.83
N ASN A 434 -19.59 -28.78 -12.69
CA ASN A 434 -18.71 -29.28 -13.74
C ASN A 434 -19.47 -30.34 -14.58
N ASP A 435 -19.12 -30.47 -15.87
CA ASP A 435 -19.75 -31.40 -16.81
C ASP A 435 -21.30 -31.31 -16.78
N LEU A 436 -21.82 -30.08 -16.94
CA LEU A 436 -23.23 -29.78 -16.69
C LEU A 436 -24.17 -30.55 -17.62
N PHE A 437 -23.99 -30.44 -18.92
CA PHE A 437 -24.76 -31.19 -19.93
C PHE A 437 -23.84 -32.01 -20.82
N VAL A 438 -22.65 -31.50 -21.11
CA VAL A 438 -21.60 -32.15 -21.86
C VAL A 438 -20.31 -32.09 -21.07
N LYS A 439 -19.42 -33.06 -21.28
CA LYS A 439 -18.09 -33.09 -20.65
C LYS A 439 -17.32 -31.83 -21.01
N GLY A 440 -16.70 -31.20 -20.01
CA GLY A 440 -15.95 -29.97 -20.15
C GLY A 440 -16.78 -28.70 -19.98
N LEU A 441 -18.12 -28.73 -20.01
CA LEU A 441 -18.95 -27.55 -19.77
C LEU A 441 -19.17 -27.33 -18.27
N SER A 442 -18.74 -26.19 -17.75
CA SER A 442 -18.92 -25.80 -16.35
C SER A 442 -19.74 -24.52 -16.24
N ALA A 443 -20.64 -24.47 -15.27
CA ALA A 443 -21.39 -23.27 -14.90
C ALA A 443 -21.12 -22.89 -13.46
N THR A 444 -20.82 -21.60 -13.24
CA THR A 444 -20.60 -21.02 -11.90
C THR A 444 -21.67 -19.99 -11.62
N VAL A 445 -22.31 -20.10 -10.44
CA VAL A 445 -23.25 -19.12 -9.90
C VAL A 445 -22.79 -18.72 -8.52
N GLY A 446 -22.76 -17.44 -8.23
CA GLY A 446 -22.36 -16.92 -6.94
C GLY A 446 -23.19 -15.70 -6.53
N LEU A 447 -23.28 -15.51 -5.22
CA LEU A 447 -23.97 -14.39 -4.61
C LEU A 447 -23.21 -13.96 -3.35
N ARG A 448 -23.07 -12.65 -3.17
CA ARG A 448 -22.50 -12.04 -1.97
C ARG A 448 -23.36 -10.86 -1.52
N LEU A 449 -23.59 -10.79 -0.23
CA LEU A 449 -24.22 -9.65 0.44
C LEU A 449 -23.15 -8.98 1.30
N ASP A 450 -22.84 -7.73 0.99
CA ASP A 450 -21.90 -6.88 1.72
C ASP A 450 -22.65 -5.78 2.46
N TYR A 451 -22.29 -5.58 3.74
CA TYR A 451 -22.63 -4.41 4.51
C TYR A 451 -21.36 -3.67 4.89
N GLU A 452 -21.32 -2.36 4.67
CA GLU A 452 -20.21 -1.53 5.12
C GLU A 452 -20.71 -0.22 5.72
N LYS A 453 -20.10 0.18 6.83
CA LYS A 453 -20.33 1.46 7.48
C LYS A 453 -18.99 2.15 7.74
N THR A 454 -18.86 3.37 7.23
CA THR A 454 -17.72 4.24 7.49
C THR A 454 -18.21 5.52 8.15
N SER A 455 -17.53 5.97 9.17
CA SER A 455 -17.78 7.27 9.78
C SER A 455 -16.48 8.07 9.86
N MET A 456 -16.60 9.38 9.88
CA MET A 456 -15.47 10.29 10.07
C MET A 456 -15.85 11.31 11.14
N LYS A 457 -15.07 11.35 12.19
CA LYS A 457 -15.07 12.46 13.15
C LYS A 457 -13.90 13.36 12.79
N TYR A 458 -14.16 14.61 12.59
CA TYR A 458 -13.12 15.58 12.27
C TYR A 458 -13.07 16.70 13.28
N ARG A 459 -11.86 17.15 13.53
CA ARG A 459 -11.53 18.29 14.37
C ARG A 459 -10.41 19.06 13.71
N SER A 460 -10.74 20.22 13.12
CA SER A 460 -9.79 21.18 12.62
C SER A 460 -9.67 22.29 13.64
N ILE A 461 -8.51 22.40 14.28
CA ILE A 461 -8.17 23.49 15.19
C ILE A 461 -6.99 24.19 14.58
N SER A 462 -7.22 25.43 14.16
CA SER A 462 -6.20 26.31 13.63
C SER A 462 -5.78 27.34 14.68
N GLU A 463 -4.59 27.86 14.55
CA GLU A 463 -4.20 29.07 15.25
C GLU A 463 -5.19 30.18 14.89
N PRO A 464 -5.57 31.06 15.84
CA PRO A 464 -6.40 32.21 15.51
C PRO A 464 -5.73 33.06 14.44
N ILE A 465 -6.50 33.45 13.42
CA ILE A 465 -6.03 34.43 12.46
C ILE A 465 -6.06 35.79 13.13
N ASP A 466 -4.89 36.37 13.30
CA ASP A 466 -4.66 37.69 13.89
C ASP A 466 -4.53 38.69 12.75
N PHE A 467 -5.43 39.64 12.63
CA PHE A 467 -5.46 40.55 11.50
C PHE A 467 -5.97 41.94 11.87
N ASP A 468 -5.50 42.93 11.11
CA ASP A 468 -6.02 44.27 11.12
C ASP A 468 -6.95 44.47 9.93
N PHE A 469 -8.13 45.06 10.18
CA PHE A 469 -9.12 45.31 9.16
C PHE A 469 -9.46 46.80 9.09
N SER A 470 -9.42 47.39 7.91
CA SER A 470 -9.75 48.77 7.66
C SER A 470 -10.83 48.91 6.58
N ILE A 471 -11.70 49.90 6.78
CA ILE A 471 -12.74 50.29 5.83
C ILE A 471 -12.64 51.80 5.59
N SER A 472 -12.55 52.21 4.33
CA SER A 472 -12.54 53.60 3.92
C SER A 472 -13.60 53.83 2.85
N MET A 473 -14.44 54.88 3.03
CA MET A 473 -15.47 55.27 2.08
C MET A 473 -15.51 56.80 1.93
N GLN A 474 -15.53 57.26 0.70
CA GLN A 474 -15.48 58.72 0.45
C GLN A 474 -16.87 59.43 0.57
N ARG A 475 -17.98 58.69 0.35
CA ARG A 475 -19.34 59.28 0.41
C ARG A 475 -20.36 58.22 0.89
N PRO A 476 -20.99 58.36 2.07
CA PRO A 476 -20.66 59.32 3.12
C PRO A 476 -19.25 59.02 3.67
N LEU A 477 -18.59 60.03 4.23
CA LEU A 477 -17.23 59.84 4.77
C LEU A 477 -17.28 58.87 5.95
N LEU A 478 -16.77 57.67 5.70
CA LEU A 478 -16.57 56.66 6.71
C LEU A 478 -15.12 56.23 6.64
N ASN A 479 -14.43 56.35 7.75
CA ASN A 479 -13.07 55.87 7.88
C ASN A 479 -12.99 55.10 9.21
N LEU A 480 -12.98 53.79 9.11
CA LEU A 480 -12.63 52.89 10.20
C LEU A 480 -11.18 52.44 9.97
N SER A 481 -10.27 53.13 10.69
CA SER A 481 -8.85 52.75 10.70
C SER A 481 -8.69 51.43 11.43
N ASP A 482 -7.65 50.74 11.10
CA ASP A 482 -7.16 49.42 11.55
C ASP A 482 -7.82 48.92 12.84
N GLN A 483 -8.85 48.09 12.67
CA GLN A 483 -9.47 47.36 13.78
C GLN A 483 -8.73 46.03 13.95
N HIS A 484 -8.03 45.89 15.05
CA HIS A 484 -7.34 44.65 15.40
C HIS A 484 -8.35 43.58 15.80
N MET A 485 -8.32 42.45 15.12
CA MET A 485 -9.26 41.35 15.27
C MET A 485 -8.58 40.00 15.33
N LYS A 486 -9.17 39.04 16.06
CA LYS A 486 -8.75 37.64 16.09
C LYS A 486 -9.93 36.76 15.73
N ALA A 487 -9.79 36.02 14.64
CA ALA A 487 -10.79 35.06 14.21
C ALA A 487 -10.36 33.63 14.59
N PRO A 488 -11.07 32.98 15.51
CA PRO A 488 -10.82 31.56 15.78
C PRO A 488 -11.30 30.74 14.59
N SER A 489 -10.48 29.76 14.18
CA SER A 489 -10.85 28.81 13.13
C SER A 489 -10.92 27.40 13.70
N THR A 490 -12.12 26.97 14.07
CA THR A 490 -12.35 25.63 14.63
C THR A 490 -13.57 25.01 13.96
N PHE A 491 -13.35 23.86 13.31
CA PHE A 491 -14.41 23.06 12.70
C PHE A 491 -14.43 21.67 13.34
N ILE A 492 -15.55 21.31 13.94
CA ILE A 492 -15.74 20.00 14.57
C ILE A 492 -17.03 19.41 14.03
N GLY A 493 -16.97 18.15 13.62
CA GLY A 493 -18.17 17.48 13.12
C GLY A 493 -17.99 15.98 13.00
N LYS A 494 -19.08 15.34 12.56
CA LYS A 494 -19.15 13.91 12.30
C LYS A 494 -19.95 13.67 11.03
N LEU A 495 -19.40 12.82 10.17
CA LEU A 495 -20.08 12.28 8.99
C LEU A 495 -20.17 10.76 9.14
N SER A 496 -21.19 10.15 8.57
CA SER A 496 -21.33 8.70 8.51
C SER A 496 -22.08 8.31 7.26
N ASN A 497 -21.62 7.24 6.63
CA ASN A 497 -22.28 6.62 5.49
C ASN A 497 -22.27 5.11 5.65
N ASP A 498 -23.34 4.45 5.27
CA ASP A 498 -23.44 2.99 5.22
C ASP A 498 -24.16 2.54 3.96
N TYR A 499 -23.85 1.34 3.53
CA TYR A 499 -24.50 0.72 2.39
C TYR A 499 -24.60 -0.80 2.54
N LEU A 500 -25.63 -1.34 1.91
CA LEU A 500 -25.84 -2.78 1.75
C LEU A 500 -25.84 -3.08 0.25
N GLN A 501 -24.99 -4.01 -0.19
CA GLN A 501 -24.82 -4.30 -1.60
C GLN A 501 -24.89 -5.79 -1.87
N LEU A 502 -25.61 -6.16 -2.95
CA LEU A 502 -25.70 -7.51 -3.47
C LEU A 502 -24.82 -7.65 -4.71
N LEU A 503 -23.92 -8.64 -4.70
CA LEU A 503 -22.96 -8.91 -5.78
C LEU A 503 -23.21 -10.28 -6.39
N PRO A 504 -23.97 -10.37 -7.49
CA PRO A 504 -24.17 -11.62 -8.21
C PRO A 504 -22.97 -11.94 -9.12
N LYS A 505 -22.75 -13.24 -9.38
CA LYS A 505 -21.78 -13.76 -10.35
C LYS A 505 -22.42 -14.87 -11.17
N PHE A 506 -22.17 -14.83 -12.45
CA PHE A 506 -22.47 -15.91 -13.37
C PHE A 506 -21.31 -16.09 -14.35
N ALA A 507 -20.89 -17.34 -14.58
CA ALA A 507 -19.89 -17.66 -15.56
C ALA A 507 -20.17 -19.02 -16.20
N LEU A 508 -19.92 -19.14 -17.51
CA LEU A 508 -19.89 -20.38 -18.26
C LEU A 508 -18.48 -20.59 -18.79
N GLN A 509 -18.01 -21.81 -18.73
CA GLN A 509 -16.69 -22.19 -19.22
C GLN A 509 -16.78 -23.53 -19.92
N TYR A 510 -16.08 -23.68 -21.04
CA TYR A 510 -15.93 -24.92 -21.76
C TYR A 510 -14.44 -25.21 -21.95
N GLU A 511 -14.00 -26.42 -21.55
CA GLU A 511 -12.62 -26.92 -21.66
C GLU A 511 -12.53 -28.05 -22.71
#